data_27211fdc8fd5b4272c73a825652a2e73
#
_entry.id   27211fdc8fd5b4272c73a825652a2e73
#
_cell.length_a   1.000
_cell.length_b   1.000
_cell.length_c   1.000
_cell.angle_alpha   90.00
_cell.angle_beta   90.00
_cell.angle_gamma   90.00
#
_symmetry.space_group_name_H-M   'P 1'
#
loop_
_entity.id
_entity.type
_entity.pdbx_description
1 polymer ?
#
loop_
_entity_poly.entity_id
_entity_poly.type
_entity_poly.pdbx_seq_one_letter_code
_entity_poly.pdbx_strand_id
1 'polypeptide(L)' 'MTQQFRYVDGHIEVFAENGEFLFSADTMQEAWEELSA' A
#
# COMPACT_ATOMS: atom_id res chain seq x y z
N MET A 1 -9.99 -5.66 -9.32
CA MET A 1 -9.32 -4.46 -8.94
C MET A 1 -8.14 -4.76 -8.11
N THR A 2 -6.98 -4.25 -8.49
CA THR A 2 -5.73 -4.65 -7.89
C THR A 2 -4.95 -3.43 -7.44
N GLN A 3 -4.71 -3.34 -6.14
CA GLN A 3 -3.81 -2.33 -5.63
C GLN A 3 -2.38 -2.74 -5.95
N GLN A 4 -1.50 -1.76 -6.01
CA GLN A 4 -0.09 -2.00 -6.26
C GLN A 4 0.71 -1.63 -5.02
N PHE A 5 1.66 -2.47 -4.67
CA PHE A 5 2.48 -2.28 -3.49
C PHE A 5 3.91 -2.03 -3.91
N ARG A 6 4.57 -1.07 -3.27
CA ARG A 6 5.93 -0.72 -3.62
C ARG A 6 6.75 -0.62 -2.35
N TYR A 7 7.85 -1.34 -2.32
CA TYR A 7 8.72 -1.34 -1.16
C TYR A 7 9.80 -0.29 -1.34
N VAL A 8 9.79 0.73 -0.49
CA VAL A 8 10.70 1.87 -0.64
C VAL A 8 11.27 2.23 0.72
N ASP A 9 12.60 2.13 0.85
CA ASP A 9 13.30 2.60 2.04
C ASP A 9 12.71 2.07 3.33
N GLY A 10 12.40 0.78 3.36
CA GLY A 10 11.93 0.15 4.59
C GLY A 10 10.46 0.34 4.88
N HIS A 11 9.70 0.89 3.97
CA HIS A 11 8.26 0.98 4.14
C HIS A 11 7.55 0.60 2.84
N ILE A 12 6.25 0.48 2.91
CA ILE A 12 5.45 0.05 1.78
C ILE A 12 4.54 1.20 1.36
N GLU A 13 4.56 1.52 0.08
CA GLU A 13 3.66 2.50 -0.49
C GLU A 13 2.57 1.76 -1.26
N VAL A 14 1.33 2.17 -1.06
CA VAL A 14 0.18 1.50 -1.66
C VAL A 14 -0.48 2.44 -2.65
N PHE A 15 -0.68 1.92 -3.86
CA PHE A 15 -1.25 2.70 -4.95
C PHE A 15 -2.52 2.04 -5.45
N ALA A 16 -3.44 2.85 -5.91
CA ALA A 16 -4.63 2.35 -6.56
C ALA A 16 -4.28 1.75 -7.91
N GLU A 17 -5.24 1.07 -8.49
CA GLU A 17 -5.08 0.41 -9.77
C GLU A 17 -4.65 1.40 -10.85
N ASN A 18 -5.11 2.63 -10.78
CA ASN A 18 -4.79 3.63 -11.78
C ASN A 18 -3.47 4.35 -11.50
N GLY A 19 -2.74 3.93 -10.45
CA GLY A 19 -1.47 4.53 -10.12
C GLY A 19 -1.52 5.65 -9.11
N GLU A 20 -2.69 5.96 -8.60
CA GLU A 20 -2.82 7.03 -7.62
C GLU A 20 -2.32 6.57 -6.26
N PHE A 21 -1.50 7.39 -5.61
CA PHE A 21 -1.00 7.05 -4.27
C PHE A 21 -2.14 7.08 -3.26
N LEU A 22 -2.23 6.03 -2.46
CA LEU A 22 -3.28 5.93 -1.44
C LEU A 22 -2.74 6.21 -0.05
N PHE A 23 -1.75 5.44 0.39
CA PHE A 23 -1.17 5.61 1.71
C PHE A 23 0.11 4.80 1.80
N SER A 24 0.83 4.97 2.90
CA SER A 24 2.03 4.17 3.16
C SER A 24 1.87 3.46 4.50
N ALA A 25 2.60 2.36 4.65
CA ALA A 25 2.57 1.54 5.85
C ALA A 25 3.97 1.02 6.15
N ASP A 26 4.23 0.70 7.40
CA ASP A 26 5.54 0.18 7.80
C ASP A 26 5.70 -1.28 7.44
N THR A 27 4.62 -2.05 7.44
CA THR A 27 4.66 -3.47 7.13
C THR A 27 3.52 -3.83 6.20
N MET A 28 3.67 -4.98 5.53
CA MET A 28 2.62 -5.47 4.65
C MET A 28 1.35 -5.78 5.42
N GLN A 29 1.49 -6.27 6.65
CA GLN A 29 0.32 -6.55 7.47
C GLN A 29 -0.48 -5.27 7.74
N GLU A 30 0.21 -4.18 8.05
CA GLU A 30 -0.46 -2.91 8.27
C GLU A 30 -1.14 -2.43 6.99
N ALA A 31 -0.49 -2.63 5.84
CA ALA A 31 -1.08 -2.23 4.58
C ALA A 31 -2.38 -2.98 4.32
N TRP A 32 -2.37 -4.28 4.56
CA TRP A 32 -3.58 -5.08 4.37
C TRP A 32 -4.69 -4.69 5.32
N GLU A 33 -4.33 -4.40 6.58
CA GLU A 33 -5.33 -4.00 7.57
C GLU A 33 -5.99 -2.70 7.16
N GLU A 34 -5.21 -1.77 6.66
CA GLU A 34 -5.74 -0.49 6.22
C GLU A 34 -6.69 -0.66 5.03
N LEU A 35 -6.32 -1.52 4.10
CA LEU A 35 -7.17 -1.77 2.94
C LEU A 35 -8.48 -2.45 3.32
N SER A 36 -8.49 -3.21 4.41
CA SER A 36 -9.68 -3.92 4.86
C SER A 36 -10.57 -3.07 5.77
N ALA A 37 -10.12 -1.95 6.19
CA ALA A 37 -10.84 -1.12 7.17
C ALA A 37 -12.11 -0.50 6.59
#